data_9037de3bcb8482bdc89bd0c6194424cc
#
_entry.id   9037de3bcb8482bdc89bd0c6194424cc
#
_cell.length_a   1.000
_cell.length_b   1.000
_cell.length_c   1.000
_cell.angle_alpha   90.00
_cell.angle_beta   90.00
_cell.angle_gamma   90.00
#
_symmetry.space_group_name_H-M   'P 1'
#
loop_
_entity.id
_entity.type
_entity.pdbx_description
1 polymer ?
#
loop_
_entity_poly.entity_id
_entity_poly.type
_entity_poly.pdbx_seq_one_letter_code
_entity_poly.pdbx_strand_id
1 'polypeptide(L)'
;MILSVPGMKTANKRTQALTEYVDIYPTLCEACGLIIPSHLEGRSMMPLLDDPECPWKKAAFSQYPRGRVMGYSMRTERFRYTEWRDRMTNKLMAQELYNHEKDPQENVNAAAQPEYERDIQRLAGMLKKKLAFRPAGLASKP
;
A
#
# COMPACT_ATOMS: atom_id res chain seq x y z
N MET A 1 3.95 -10.88 -6.96
CA MET A 1 2.78 -11.80 -6.99
C MET A 1 2.62 -12.31 -8.41
N ILE A 2 2.15 -13.54 -8.59
CA ILE A 2 1.82 -14.14 -9.89
C ILE A 2 0.33 -14.51 -9.83
N LEU A 3 -0.43 -14.10 -10.83
CA LEU A 3 -1.84 -14.46 -11.00
C LEU A 3 -2.03 -15.21 -12.31
N SER A 4 -2.81 -16.29 -12.26
CA SER A 4 -3.23 -17.04 -13.43
C SER A 4 -4.70 -17.42 -13.28
N VAL A 5 -5.50 -16.99 -14.24
CA VAL A 5 -6.94 -17.26 -14.28
C VAL A 5 -7.27 -17.88 -15.64
N PRO A 6 -8.07 -18.97 -15.71
CA PRO A 6 -8.48 -19.55 -16.98
C PRO A 6 -9.11 -18.50 -17.90
N GLY A 7 -8.69 -18.47 -19.16
CA GLY A 7 -9.22 -17.53 -20.16
C GLY A 7 -8.69 -16.10 -20.09
N MET A 8 -7.69 -15.80 -19.21
CA MET A 8 -7.07 -14.46 -19.15
C MET A 8 -6.42 -14.10 -20.49
N LYS A 9 -6.61 -12.82 -20.93
CA LYS A 9 -6.11 -12.33 -22.21
C LYS A 9 -4.63 -11.94 -22.19
N THR A 10 -4.07 -11.68 -21.01
CA THR A 10 -2.73 -11.11 -20.82
C THR A 10 -1.74 -12.11 -20.23
N ALA A 11 -1.83 -13.38 -20.64
CA ALA A 11 -0.86 -14.42 -20.25
C ALA A 11 0.59 -13.96 -20.53
N ASN A 12 1.51 -14.23 -19.57
CA ASN A 12 2.92 -13.83 -19.63
C ASN A 12 3.20 -12.32 -19.65
N LYS A 13 2.22 -11.49 -19.32
CA LYS A 13 2.42 -10.04 -19.16
C LYS A 13 2.84 -9.69 -17.73
N ARG A 14 3.49 -8.53 -17.59
CA ARG A 14 3.88 -7.93 -16.32
C ARG A 14 3.21 -6.58 -16.19
N THR A 15 2.96 -6.16 -14.95
CA THR A 15 2.51 -4.80 -14.63
C THR A 15 3.34 -4.22 -13.49
N GLN A 16 3.50 -2.89 -13.47
CA GLN A 16 4.08 -2.13 -12.37
C GLN A 16 3.01 -1.62 -11.38
N ALA A 17 1.75 -2.01 -11.58
CA ALA A 17 0.64 -1.60 -10.75
C ALA A 17 0.87 -1.95 -9.28
N LEU A 18 0.63 -0.99 -8.39
CA LEU A 18 0.80 -1.15 -6.94
C LEU A 18 -0.36 -1.96 -6.36
N THR A 19 -0.07 -3.16 -5.87
CA THR A 19 -1.07 -4.07 -5.30
C THR A 19 -0.82 -4.32 -3.82
N GLU A 20 -1.88 -4.68 -3.09
CA GLU A 20 -1.87 -4.96 -1.66
C GLU A 20 -2.44 -6.37 -1.40
N TYR A 21 -2.08 -6.99 -0.28
CA TYR A 21 -2.66 -8.29 0.08
C TYR A 21 -4.18 -8.26 0.26
N VAL A 22 -4.72 -7.12 0.68
CA VAL A 22 -6.18 -6.94 0.79
C VAL A 22 -6.91 -7.01 -0.56
N ASP A 23 -6.18 -6.87 -1.69
CA ASP A 23 -6.73 -6.97 -3.04
C ASP A 23 -6.96 -8.43 -3.48
N ILE A 24 -6.34 -9.40 -2.80
CA ILE A 24 -6.42 -10.82 -3.17
C ILE A 24 -7.84 -11.33 -3.03
N TYR A 25 -8.49 -11.08 -1.89
CA TYR A 25 -9.83 -11.63 -1.62
C TYR A 25 -10.89 -11.11 -2.59
N PRO A 26 -11.04 -9.80 -2.84
CA PRO A 26 -11.98 -9.32 -3.87
C PRO A 26 -11.65 -9.84 -5.27
N THR A 27 -10.36 -10.04 -5.59
CA THR A 27 -9.95 -10.64 -6.87
C THR A 27 -10.43 -12.09 -7.01
N LEU A 28 -10.29 -12.89 -5.95
CA LEU A 28 -10.78 -14.28 -5.94
C LEU A 28 -12.30 -14.34 -6.07
N CYS A 29 -13.03 -13.47 -5.36
CA CYS A 29 -14.48 -13.39 -5.50
C CYS A 29 -14.87 -13.14 -6.95
N GLU A 30 -14.30 -12.10 -7.58
CA GLU A 30 -14.63 -11.74 -8.95
C GLU A 30 -14.22 -12.84 -9.95
N ALA A 31 -13.02 -13.40 -9.81
CA ALA A 31 -12.55 -14.49 -10.66
C ALA A 31 -13.44 -15.76 -10.59
N CYS A 32 -14.10 -15.98 -9.45
CA CYS A 32 -15.02 -17.10 -9.25
C CYS A 32 -16.49 -16.73 -9.52
N GLY A 33 -16.80 -15.53 -9.99
CA GLY A 33 -18.16 -15.07 -10.21
C GLY A 33 -18.97 -14.87 -8.92
N LEU A 34 -18.30 -14.68 -7.78
CA LEU A 34 -18.93 -14.46 -6.49
C LEU A 34 -19.13 -12.95 -6.23
N ILE A 35 -20.14 -12.63 -5.43
CA ILE A 35 -20.37 -11.25 -4.99
C ILE A 35 -19.22 -10.81 -4.08
N ILE A 36 -18.61 -9.67 -4.38
CA ILE A 36 -17.57 -9.07 -3.53
C ILE A 36 -18.25 -8.47 -2.29
N PRO A 37 -17.91 -8.92 -1.06
CA PRO A 37 -18.48 -8.36 0.16
C PRO A 37 -18.15 -6.87 0.31
N SER A 38 -19.16 -6.06 0.68
CA SER A 38 -19.05 -4.59 0.74
C SER A 38 -18.11 -4.04 1.80
N HIS A 39 -17.75 -4.87 2.80
CA HIS A 39 -16.82 -4.48 3.88
C HIS A 39 -15.34 -4.62 3.52
N LEU A 40 -15.02 -5.14 2.33
CA LEU A 40 -13.62 -5.30 1.90
C LEU A 40 -13.01 -3.95 1.50
N GLU A 41 -11.81 -3.68 2.01
CA GLU A 41 -11.05 -2.46 1.67
C GLU A 41 -10.23 -2.61 0.38
N GLY A 42 -9.98 -3.83 -0.06
CA GLY A 42 -9.20 -4.14 -1.26
C GLY A 42 -9.98 -3.88 -2.55
N ARG A 43 -9.24 -3.76 -3.64
CA ARG A 43 -9.77 -3.64 -4.99
C ARG A 43 -9.42 -4.89 -5.80
N SER A 44 -10.38 -5.46 -6.51
CA SER A 44 -10.10 -6.59 -7.38
C SER A 44 -9.08 -6.24 -8.46
N MET A 45 -8.12 -7.11 -8.67
CA MET A 45 -7.06 -6.99 -9.67
C MET A 45 -7.48 -7.55 -11.04
N MET A 46 -8.72 -8.00 -11.21
CA MET A 46 -9.21 -8.53 -12.49
C MET A 46 -9.01 -7.55 -13.66
N PRO A 47 -9.23 -6.22 -13.52
CA PRO A 47 -8.93 -5.28 -14.58
C PRO A 47 -7.47 -5.28 -15.06
N LEU A 48 -6.49 -5.57 -14.18
CA LEU A 48 -5.07 -5.70 -14.55
C LEU A 48 -4.79 -6.96 -15.35
N LEU A 49 -5.64 -7.98 -15.26
CA LEU A 49 -5.55 -9.19 -16.10
C LEU A 49 -6.10 -8.97 -17.51
N ASP A 50 -6.93 -7.97 -17.72
CA ASP A 50 -7.41 -7.56 -19.03
C ASP A 50 -6.47 -6.53 -19.68
N ASP A 51 -6.04 -5.51 -18.92
CA ASP A 51 -5.12 -4.47 -19.32
C ASP A 51 -4.12 -4.16 -18.18
N PRO A 52 -2.86 -4.64 -18.28
CA PRO A 52 -1.82 -4.40 -17.28
C PRO A 52 -1.46 -2.93 -17.06
N GLU A 53 -1.78 -2.05 -18.01
CA GLU A 53 -1.47 -0.62 -17.98
C GLU A 53 -2.69 0.24 -17.63
N CYS A 54 -3.82 -0.37 -17.29
CA CYS A 54 -5.01 0.38 -16.94
C CYS A 54 -4.78 1.29 -15.71
N PRO A 55 -5.52 2.42 -15.58
CA PRO A 55 -5.43 3.31 -14.43
C PRO A 55 -5.68 2.57 -13.11
N TRP A 56 -4.71 2.65 -12.21
CA TRP A 56 -4.70 1.87 -10.98
C TRP A 56 -4.43 2.73 -9.74
N LYS A 57 -4.21 2.10 -8.59
CA LYS A 57 -3.86 2.75 -7.32
C LYS A 57 -2.56 3.54 -7.44
N LYS A 58 -2.53 4.73 -6.85
CA LYS A 58 -1.32 5.57 -6.77
C LYS A 58 -0.43 5.24 -5.57
N ALA A 59 -0.93 4.42 -4.64
CA ALA A 59 -0.18 3.98 -3.46
C ALA A 59 -0.68 2.62 -2.98
N ALA A 60 0.24 1.83 -2.41
CA ALA A 60 -0.02 0.61 -1.65
C ALA A 60 0.41 0.84 -0.19
N PHE A 61 -0.33 0.25 0.76
CA PHE A 61 -0.11 0.48 2.18
C PHE A 61 0.17 -0.83 2.90
N SER A 62 1.00 -0.77 3.94
CA SER A 62 1.24 -1.90 4.82
C SER A 62 1.46 -1.44 6.26
N GLN A 63 1.23 -2.35 7.20
CA GLN A 63 1.45 -2.14 8.62
C GLN A 63 2.36 -3.24 9.17
N TYR A 64 3.27 -2.86 10.06
CA TYR A 64 4.15 -3.80 10.72
C TYR A 64 4.30 -3.46 12.20
N PRO A 65 3.79 -4.30 13.11
CA PRO A 65 3.97 -4.10 14.54
C PRO A 65 5.39 -4.53 14.97
N ARG A 66 6.09 -3.66 15.70
CA ARG A 66 7.40 -3.97 16.28
C ARG A 66 7.43 -3.56 17.75
N GLY A 67 7.08 -4.48 18.62
CA GLY A 67 6.99 -4.22 20.05
C GLY A 67 6.03 -3.06 20.36
N ARG A 68 6.56 -1.99 20.93
CA ARG A 68 5.78 -0.80 21.32
C ARG A 68 5.41 0.11 20.16
N VAL A 69 6.04 -0.03 19.01
CA VAL A 69 5.80 0.84 17.85
C VAL A 69 5.03 0.11 16.76
N MET A 70 4.32 0.89 15.94
CA MET A 70 3.67 0.45 14.70
C MET A 70 4.31 1.19 13.53
N GLY A 71 4.82 0.43 12.55
CA GLY A 71 5.25 0.96 11.27
C GLY A 71 4.05 1.06 10.33
N TYR A 72 3.82 2.25 9.79
CA TYR A 72 2.86 2.49 8.72
C TYR A 72 3.64 2.86 7.47
N SER A 73 3.66 1.97 6.50
CA SER A 73 4.41 2.14 5.26
C SER A 73 3.48 2.39 4.08
N MET A 74 3.90 3.30 3.22
CA MET A 74 3.24 3.61 1.95
C MET A 74 4.25 3.52 0.82
N ARG A 75 3.96 2.71 -0.20
CA ARG A 75 4.69 2.61 -1.46
C ARG A 75 3.93 3.39 -2.53
N THR A 76 4.60 4.34 -3.17
CA THR A 76 4.15 4.99 -4.40
C THR A 76 5.01 4.53 -5.56
N GLU A 77 4.79 4.99 -6.76
CA GLU A 77 5.64 4.68 -7.91
C GLU A 77 7.12 5.00 -7.62
N ARG A 78 7.39 6.20 -7.07
CA ARG A 78 8.74 6.70 -6.82
C ARG A 78 9.27 6.42 -5.43
N PHE A 79 8.42 6.52 -4.40
CA PHE A 79 8.87 6.53 -3.00
C PHE A 79 8.31 5.37 -2.21
N ARG A 80 9.10 4.88 -1.24
CA ARG A 80 8.59 4.24 -0.04
C ARG A 80 8.76 5.20 1.12
N TYR A 81 7.66 5.48 1.84
CA TYR A 81 7.64 6.33 3.02
C TYR A 81 7.06 5.56 4.19
N THR A 82 7.74 5.56 5.34
CA THR A 82 7.31 4.85 6.54
C THR A 82 7.35 5.76 7.74
N GLU A 83 6.29 5.72 8.55
CA GLU A 83 6.23 6.33 9.88
C GLU A 83 6.20 5.24 10.95
N TRP A 84 7.11 5.33 11.89
CA TRP A 84 7.11 4.51 13.10
C TRP A 84 6.46 5.30 14.23
N ARG A 85 5.32 4.83 14.72
CA ARG A 85 4.53 5.52 15.73
C ARG A 85 4.39 4.67 16.99
N ASP A 86 4.51 5.31 18.16
CA ASP A 86 4.18 4.67 19.44
C ASP A 86 2.71 4.25 19.43
N ARG A 87 2.42 2.99 19.77
CA ARG A 87 1.07 2.40 19.67
C ARG A 87 0.09 2.98 20.69
N MET A 88 0.58 3.48 21.83
CA MET A 88 -0.27 4.02 22.91
C MET A 88 -0.55 5.52 22.70
N THR A 89 0.50 6.28 22.37
CA THR A 89 0.43 7.74 22.29
C THR A 89 0.26 8.27 20.86
N ASN A 90 0.41 7.41 19.85
CA ASN A 90 0.46 7.76 18.43
C ASN A 90 1.58 8.77 18.07
N LYS A 91 2.55 8.98 18.98
CA LYS A 91 3.68 9.88 18.76
C LYS A 91 4.58 9.31 17.65
N LEU A 92 4.98 10.18 16.72
CA LEU A 92 5.98 9.85 15.71
C LEU A 92 7.34 9.63 16.38
N MET A 93 7.93 8.46 16.19
CA MET A 93 9.21 8.04 16.79
C MET A 93 10.33 8.05 15.77
N ALA A 94 10.06 7.68 14.52
CA ALA A 94 11.02 7.69 13.42
C ALA A 94 10.30 7.77 12.07
N GLN A 95 11.05 8.19 11.05
CA GLN A 95 10.60 8.23 9.66
C GLN A 95 11.65 7.60 8.75
N GLU A 96 11.17 6.97 7.68
CA GLU A 96 12.03 6.47 6.62
C GLU A 96 11.49 6.95 5.27
N LEU A 97 12.40 7.30 4.38
CA LEU A 97 12.12 7.63 2.99
C LEU A 97 13.15 6.98 2.09
N TYR A 98 12.67 6.25 1.08
CA TYR A 98 13.50 5.67 0.03
C TYR A 98 13.00 6.13 -1.33
N ASN A 99 13.91 6.63 -2.16
CA ASN A 99 13.61 7.07 -3.52
C ASN A 99 14.08 6.00 -4.52
N HIS A 100 13.14 5.22 -5.04
CA HIS A 100 13.45 4.09 -5.92
C HIS A 100 14.00 4.47 -7.30
N GLU A 101 13.92 5.73 -7.71
CA GLU A 101 14.62 6.21 -8.91
C GLU A 101 16.14 6.32 -8.68
N LYS A 102 16.57 6.64 -7.45
CA LYS A 102 17.98 6.82 -7.09
C LYS A 102 18.55 5.61 -6.33
N ASP A 103 17.72 4.96 -5.49
CA ASP A 103 18.09 3.86 -4.61
C ASP A 103 17.00 2.77 -4.63
N PRO A 104 16.92 1.96 -5.70
CA PRO A 104 15.92 0.89 -5.80
C PRO A 104 16.12 -0.23 -4.77
N GLN A 105 17.30 -0.31 -4.13
CA GLN A 105 17.62 -1.31 -3.10
C GLN A 105 17.33 -0.83 -1.68
N GLU A 106 16.91 0.43 -1.50
CA GLU A 106 16.58 1.01 -0.19
C GLU A 106 17.76 0.98 0.81
N ASN A 107 18.98 1.26 0.32
CA ASN A 107 20.20 1.21 1.13
C ASN A 107 20.35 2.42 2.06
N VAL A 108 19.78 3.58 1.67
CA VAL A 108 19.97 4.85 2.37
C VAL A 108 18.65 5.48 2.73
N ASN A 109 18.37 5.62 4.03
CA ASN A 109 17.23 6.39 4.50
C ASN A 109 17.43 7.89 4.20
N ALA A 110 16.67 8.43 3.29
CA ALA A 110 16.74 9.83 2.85
C ALA A 110 15.81 10.78 3.65
N ALA A 111 15.17 10.31 4.71
CA ALA A 111 14.19 11.11 5.46
C ALA A 111 14.75 12.37 6.13
N ALA A 112 16.07 12.42 6.38
CA ALA A 112 16.74 13.59 6.97
C ALA A 112 17.34 14.55 5.92
N GLN A 113 17.24 14.23 4.62
CA GLN A 113 17.82 15.04 3.56
C GLN A 113 16.89 16.23 3.21
N PRO A 114 17.38 17.49 3.26
CA PRO A 114 16.57 18.69 3.05
C PRO A 114 15.85 18.72 1.69
N GLU A 115 16.45 18.13 0.67
CA GLU A 115 15.87 18.08 -0.69
C GLU A 115 14.52 17.35 -0.75
N TYR A 116 14.22 16.45 0.21
CA TYR A 116 12.99 15.68 0.26
C TYR A 116 11.93 16.21 1.23
N GLU A 117 12.16 17.35 1.88
CA GLU A 117 11.22 17.88 2.87
C GLU A 117 9.79 18.03 2.32
N ARG A 118 9.64 18.58 1.12
CA ARG A 118 8.34 18.74 0.46
C ARG A 118 7.69 17.40 0.12
N ASP A 119 8.49 16.42 -0.32
CA ASP A 119 7.99 15.07 -0.59
C ASP A 119 7.51 14.39 0.69
N ILE A 120 8.26 14.50 1.78
CA ILE A 120 7.88 13.96 3.09
C ILE A 120 6.56 14.56 3.56
N GLN A 121 6.40 15.89 3.51
CA GLN A 121 5.15 16.54 3.89
C GLN A 121 3.96 16.04 3.06
N ARG A 122 4.11 15.91 1.76
CA ARG A 122 3.09 15.39 0.84
C ARG A 122 2.75 13.93 1.17
N LEU A 123 3.76 13.06 1.34
CA LEU A 123 3.60 11.64 1.62
C LEU A 123 2.97 11.40 3.00
N ALA A 124 3.40 12.16 4.03
CA ALA A 124 2.79 12.13 5.36
C ALA A 124 1.31 12.53 5.32
N GLY A 125 0.97 13.55 4.52
CA GLY A 125 -0.42 13.95 4.29
C GLY A 125 -1.26 12.84 3.65
N MET A 126 -0.71 12.13 2.65
CA MET A 126 -1.37 10.99 2.00
C MET A 126 -1.58 9.83 2.99
N LEU A 127 -0.53 9.47 3.74
CA LEU A 127 -0.59 8.41 4.74
C LEU A 127 -1.61 8.71 5.84
N LYS A 128 -1.62 9.95 6.36
CA LYS A 128 -2.58 10.41 7.37
C LYS A 128 -4.02 10.29 6.87
N LYS A 129 -4.31 10.67 5.63
CA LYS A 129 -5.65 10.52 5.03
C LYS A 129 -6.09 9.07 4.99
N LYS A 130 -5.21 8.14 4.61
CA LYS A 130 -5.53 6.69 4.60
C LYS A 130 -5.78 6.16 6.01
N LEU A 131 -4.99 6.55 6.99
CA LEU A 131 -5.15 6.12 8.38
C LEU A 131 -6.40 6.71 9.05
N ALA A 132 -6.81 7.92 8.68
CA ALA A 132 -8.04 8.56 9.18
C ALA A 132 -9.33 7.91 8.61
N PHE A 133 -9.25 7.25 7.47
CA PHE A 133 -10.36 6.52 6.84
C PHE A 133 -10.53 5.09 7.40
N ARG A 134 -10.15 4.82 8.65
CA ARG A 134 -10.59 3.59 9.32
C ARG A 134 -12.10 3.67 9.54
N PRO A 135 -12.90 2.75 8.98
CA PRO A 135 -14.30 2.69 9.35
C PRO A 135 -14.39 2.50 10.87
N ALA A 136 -15.23 3.29 11.50
CA ALA A 136 -15.52 3.25 12.93
C ALA A 136 -16.22 1.92 13.30
N GLY A 137 -15.51 0.80 13.24
CA GLY A 137 -16.07 -0.53 13.47
C GLY A 137 -15.06 -1.58 13.91
N LEU A 138 -13.76 -1.27 13.84
CA LEU A 138 -12.68 -2.11 14.36
C LEU A 138 -12.05 -1.48 15.61
N ALA A 139 -12.89 -0.99 16.53
CA ALA A 139 -12.48 -0.85 17.91
C ALA A 139 -12.16 -2.28 18.40
N SER A 140 -10.90 -2.49 18.81
CA SER A 140 -10.46 -3.68 19.51
C SER A 140 -11.54 -4.14 20.50
N LYS A 141 -12.15 -5.32 20.26
CA LYS A 141 -12.82 -6.02 21.35
C LYS A 141 -11.76 -6.31 22.43
N PRO A 142 -12.10 -6.12 23.69
CA PRO A 142 -11.23 -6.42 24.82
C PRO A 142 -10.81 -7.87 24.85
#